data_ec0b6adf5ebe54f0d5ecbca82f7198d8
#
_entry.id   ec0b6adf5ebe54f0d5ecbca82f7198d8
#
_cell.length_a   1.000
_cell.length_b   1.000
_cell.length_c   1.000
_cell.angle_alpha   90.00
_cell.angle_beta   90.00
_cell.angle_gamma   90.00
#
_symmetry.space_group_name_H-M   'P 1'
#
loop_
_entity.id
_entity.type
_entity.pdbx_description
1 polymer ?
#
loop_
_entity_poly.entity_id
_entity_poly.type
_entity_poly.pdbx_seq_one_letter_code
_entity_poly.pdbx_strand_id
1 'polypeptide(L)'
;MQLARTGASVFLGQESGPEALTEEQVLSLVTSSKLGAVSAERIVELIKKRGLQFSITEAFLLELQARETDSVILEMLRALGRSGAESKGRPEPDWPRFLESVRAKALAYTDALPNFICTQVTQRHVRSPQRGWKLVDNFVAELTYFGKEEHYKILTVGNNAATDATIENLSGTTSTGEFGTEMRSLFDPAANTSFRFEGRAQSNGHETVRIAYEVPQKPRGRTITYTYNTEQGMNTKRTIVTAYRGRCWIDPTSFQLVRLEYEALDLPKKFPIIRSEGATDYDLADLEGKKYWLPVRAEVLLLVDIVDRGARVHTRNVIEFKRYRKFEAEVRIAPD
;
A
#
# COMPACT_ATOMS: atom_id res chain seq x y z
N MET A 1 -21.85 -5.18 63.61
CA MET A 1 -20.62 -5.71 63.03
C MET A 1 -21.01 -6.70 61.91
N GLN A 2 -21.18 -6.20 60.71
CA GLN A 2 -21.64 -6.94 59.55
C GLN A 2 -20.65 -6.71 58.41
N LEU A 3 -19.95 -7.78 58.04
CA LEU A 3 -18.98 -7.79 56.94
C LEU A 3 -19.72 -7.85 55.60
N ALA A 4 -19.52 -6.85 54.78
CA ALA A 4 -19.96 -6.83 53.39
C ALA A 4 -18.99 -7.68 52.54
N ARG A 5 -19.52 -8.74 51.91
CA ARG A 5 -18.84 -9.51 50.89
C ARG A 5 -18.96 -8.79 49.55
N THR A 6 -17.85 -8.29 49.06
CA THR A 6 -17.70 -7.80 47.67
C THR A 6 -17.55 -9.00 46.77
N GLY A 7 -18.53 -9.28 45.93
CA GLY A 7 -18.46 -10.28 44.87
C GLY A 7 -17.62 -9.75 43.72
N ALA A 8 -16.45 -10.35 43.49
CA ALA A 8 -15.68 -10.14 42.28
C ALA A 8 -16.35 -10.90 41.13
N SER A 9 -16.90 -10.18 40.16
CA SER A 9 -17.37 -10.74 38.90
C SER A 9 -16.16 -11.10 38.06
N VAL A 10 -15.94 -12.41 37.90
CA VAL A 10 -14.97 -12.94 36.98
C VAL A 10 -15.53 -12.79 35.57
N PHE A 11 -15.02 -11.82 34.82
CA PHE A 11 -15.22 -11.77 33.39
C PHE A 11 -14.46 -12.95 32.77
N LEU A 12 -15.19 -13.97 32.35
CA LEU A 12 -14.70 -15.00 31.46
C LEU A 12 -14.40 -14.33 30.13
N GLY A 13 -13.11 -14.04 29.87
CA GLY A 13 -12.62 -13.63 28.57
C GLY A 13 -12.96 -14.72 27.55
N GLN A 14 -13.68 -14.37 26.50
CA GLN A 14 -13.77 -15.19 25.30
C GLN A 14 -12.33 -15.47 24.84
N GLU A 15 -11.96 -16.73 24.71
CA GLU A 15 -10.73 -17.16 24.04
C GLU A 15 -10.85 -16.71 22.58
N SER A 16 -10.22 -15.59 22.27
CA SER A 16 -9.95 -15.21 20.88
C SER A 16 -9.07 -16.31 20.29
N GLY A 17 -9.48 -16.91 19.19
CA GLY A 17 -8.68 -17.88 18.45
C GLY A 17 -7.30 -17.29 18.12
N PRO A 18 -6.32 -18.13 17.75
CA PRO A 18 -4.94 -17.67 17.54
C PRO A 18 -4.91 -16.55 16.49
N GLU A 19 -4.50 -15.36 16.93
CA GLU A 19 -4.41 -14.16 16.11
C GLU A 19 -3.50 -14.39 14.89
N ALA A 20 -3.91 -13.89 13.71
CA ALA A 20 -3.13 -14.01 12.47
C ALA A 20 -1.74 -13.34 12.61
N LEU A 21 -0.75 -13.85 11.90
CA LEU A 21 0.65 -13.42 12.04
C LEU A 21 0.90 -12.07 11.38
N THR A 22 1.60 -11.19 12.09
CA THR A 22 2.12 -9.93 11.53
C THR A 22 3.37 -10.17 10.68
N GLU A 23 3.73 -9.19 9.83
CA GLU A 23 4.98 -9.21 9.05
C GLU A 23 6.21 -9.43 9.95
N GLU A 24 6.28 -8.68 11.06
CA GLU A 24 7.38 -8.79 12.03
C GLU A 24 7.47 -10.18 12.68
N GLN A 25 6.32 -10.77 13.00
CA GLN A 25 6.28 -12.13 13.57
C GLN A 25 6.78 -13.17 12.57
N VAL A 26 6.44 -13.04 11.28
CA VAL A 26 6.95 -13.93 10.23
C VAL A 26 8.47 -13.77 10.08
N LEU A 27 8.98 -12.54 10.05
CA LEU A 27 10.42 -12.26 9.98
C LEU A 27 11.17 -12.81 11.20
N SER A 28 10.60 -12.70 12.39
CA SER A 28 11.15 -13.29 13.63
C SER A 28 11.20 -14.81 13.57
N LEU A 29 10.14 -15.46 13.08
CA LEU A 29 10.09 -16.91 12.90
C LEU A 29 11.13 -17.40 11.90
N VAL A 30 11.31 -16.71 10.77
CA VAL A 30 12.36 -17.01 9.78
C VAL A 30 13.75 -16.87 10.39
N THR A 31 14.00 -15.83 11.18
CA THR A 31 15.27 -15.67 11.91
C THR A 31 15.48 -16.82 12.89
N SER A 32 14.44 -17.24 13.63
CA SER A 32 14.49 -18.38 14.54
C SER A 32 14.75 -19.70 13.80
N SER A 33 14.21 -19.86 12.58
CA SER A 33 14.49 -21.03 11.73
C SER A 33 15.96 -21.08 11.32
N LYS A 34 16.53 -19.98 10.92
CA LYS A 34 17.95 -19.88 10.54
C LYS A 34 18.88 -20.23 11.71
N LEU A 35 18.46 -19.94 12.94
CA LEU A 35 19.17 -20.32 14.17
C LEU A 35 18.91 -21.77 14.63
N GLY A 36 18.11 -22.55 13.88
CA GLY A 36 17.78 -23.92 14.20
C GLY A 36 16.77 -24.08 15.34
N ALA A 37 16.15 -23.01 15.83
CA ALA A 37 15.19 -23.04 16.93
C ALA A 37 13.79 -23.50 16.50
N VAL A 38 13.42 -23.29 15.22
CA VAL A 38 12.12 -23.70 14.65
C VAL A 38 12.37 -24.23 13.24
N SER A 39 11.76 -25.36 12.86
CA SER A 39 11.91 -25.89 11.50
C SER A 39 11.05 -25.13 10.50
N ALA A 40 11.46 -25.14 9.20
CA ALA A 40 10.73 -24.49 8.12
C ALA A 40 9.30 -25.02 7.99
N GLU A 41 9.12 -26.35 8.13
CA GLU A 41 7.81 -27.01 8.07
C GLU A 41 6.89 -26.50 9.18
N ARG A 42 7.44 -26.28 10.39
CA ARG A 42 6.67 -25.79 11.52
C ARG A 42 6.21 -24.33 11.30
N ILE A 43 7.02 -23.52 10.66
CA ILE A 43 6.64 -22.15 10.27
C ILE A 43 5.51 -22.19 9.23
N VAL A 44 5.62 -23.06 8.22
CA VAL A 44 4.59 -23.26 7.20
C VAL A 44 3.27 -23.70 7.83
N GLU A 45 3.29 -24.66 8.77
CA GLU A 45 2.11 -25.08 9.53
C GLU A 45 1.49 -23.93 10.34
N LEU A 46 2.33 -23.12 10.99
CA LEU A 46 1.89 -22.00 11.80
C LEU A 46 1.20 -20.94 10.95
N ILE A 47 1.78 -20.61 9.78
CA ILE A 47 1.18 -19.66 8.84
C ILE A 47 -0.14 -20.20 8.28
N LYS A 48 -0.20 -21.49 7.92
CA LYS A 48 -1.46 -22.13 7.46
C LYS A 48 -2.55 -22.11 8.54
N LYS A 49 -2.17 -22.32 9.81
CA LYS A 49 -3.12 -22.38 10.92
C LYS A 49 -3.63 -21.01 11.35
N ARG A 50 -2.75 -20.00 11.41
CA ARG A 50 -3.08 -18.66 11.92
C ARG A 50 -3.46 -17.67 10.83
N GLY A 51 -2.98 -17.86 9.61
CA GLY A 51 -3.06 -16.87 8.54
C GLY A 51 -2.08 -15.72 8.72
N LEU A 52 -2.15 -14.73 7.82
CA LEU A 52 -1.34 -13.53 7.83
C LEU A 52 -2.23 -12.30 7.98
N GLN A 53 -1.80 -11.31 8.76
CA GLN A 53 -2.48 -10.00 8.90
C GLN A 53 -2.06 -9.01 7.81
N PHE A 54 -1.15 -9.38 6.93
CA PHE A 54 -0.61 -8.51 5.89
C PHE A 54 -0.64 -9.21 4.53
N SER A 55 -0.58 -8.42 3.47
CA SER A 55 -0.49 -8.95 2.10
C SER A 55 0.97 -9.22 1.75
N ILE A 56 1.22 -10.35 1.09
CA ILE A 56 2.56 -10.72 0.65
C ILE A 56 2.92 -9.87 -0.55
N THR A 57 3.85 -8.94 -0.36
CA THR A 57 4.38 -8.07 -1.40
C THR A 57 5.68 -8.62 -1.98
N GLU A 58 6.07 -8.19 -3.18
CA GLU A 58 7.37 -8.52 -3.74
C GLU A 58 8.52 -8.01 -2.86
N ALA A 59 8.35 -6.84 -2.23
CA ALA A 59 9.32 -6.32 -1.28
C ALA A 59 9.54 -7.25 -0.09
N PHE A 60 8.46 -7.81 0.47
CA PHE A 60 8.54 -8.78 1.55
C PHE A 60 9.21 -10.08 1.11
N LEU A 61 8.88 -10.59 -0.07
CA LEU A 61 9.54 -11.78 -0.63
C LEU A 61 11.03 -11.56 -0.89
N LEU A 62 11.41 -10.38 -1.38
CA LEU A 62 12.81 -10.00 -1.55
C LEU A 62 13.55 -9.89 -0.22
N GLU A 63 12.90 -9.39 0.83
CA GLU A 63 13.46 -9.37 2.17
C GLU A 63 13.73 -10.77 2.72
N LEU A 64 12.76 -11.67 2.57
CA LEU A 64 12.91 -13.06 2.96
C LEU A 64 14.04 -13.76 2.18
N GLN A 65 14.15 -13.51 0.88
CA GLN A 65 15.28 -14.01 0.08
C GLN A 65 16.63 -13.48 0.56
N ALA A 66 16.70 -12.18 0.89
CA ALA A 66 17.92 -11.57 1.41
C ALA A 66 18.34 -12.15 2.77
N ARG A 67 17.38 -12.67 3.54
CA ARG A 67 17.61 -13.37 4.81
C ARG A 67 17.96 -14.85 4.62
N GLU A 68 18.13 -15.31 3.36
CA GLU A 68 18.37 -16.72 3.02
C GLU A 68 17.31 -17.65 3.63
N THR A 69 16.05 -17.22 3.56
CA THR A 69 14.90 -18.01 4.06
C THR A 69 14.78 -19.30 3.29
N ASP A 70 14.46 -20.37 4.02
CA ASP A 70 14.24 -21.71 3.45
C ASP A 70 13.25 -21.67 2.26
N SER A 71 13.58 -22.42 1.21
CA SER A 71 12.80 -22.44 -0.04
C SER A 71 11.35 -22.86 0.18
N VAL A 72 11.09 -23.77 1.13
CA VAL A 72 9.74 -24.25 1.45
C VAL A 72 8.85 -23.11 1.98
N ILE A 73 9.41 -22.24 2.83
CA ILE A 73 8.69 -21.07 3.34
C ILE A 73 8.45 -20.07 2.18
N LEU A 74 9.47 -19.79 1.36
CA LEU A 74 9.37 -18.86 0.23
C LEU A 74 8.35 -19.33 -0.81
N GLU A 75 8.37 -20.61 -1.17
CA GLU A 75 7.42 -21.17 -2.13
C GLU A 75 5.98 -21.12 -1.62
N MET A 76 5.77 -21.45 -0.35
CA MET A 76 4.46 -21.34 0.28
C MET A 76 3.95 -19.92 0.31
N LEU A 77 4.77 -18.95 0.72
CA LEU A 77 4.38 -17.53 0.72
C LEU A 77 4.11 -17.00 -0.69
N ARG A 78 4.94 -17.38 -1.68
CA ARG A 78 4.66 -17.06 -3.09
C ARG A 78 3.35 -17.68 -3.57
N ALA A 79 3.06 -18.93 -3.18
CA ALA A 79 1.79 -19.57 -3.51
C ALA A 79 0.61 -18.85 -2.86
N LEU A 80 0.71 -18.44 -1.58
CA LEU A 80 -0.30 -17.64 -0.90
C LEU A 80 -0.49 -16.26 -1.56
N GLY A 81 0.60 -15.59 -1.92
CA GLY A 81 0.55 -14.31 -2.66
C GLY A 81 -0.11 -14.45 -4.03
N ARG A 82 0.06 -15.60 -4.72
CA ARG A 82 -0.62 -15.91 -5.98
C ARG A 82 -2.05 -16.40 -5.78
N SER A 83 -2.29 -17.16 -4.73
CA SER A 83 -3.57 -17.87 -4.53
C SER A 83 -4.55 -17.10 -3.70
N GLY A 84 -4.30 -15.92 -3.16
CA GLY A 84 -5.22 -15.27 -2.23
C GLY A 84 -6.47 -16.13 -2.06
N ALA A 85 -6.59 -16.87 -0.97
CA ALA A 85 -7.40 -18.08 -0.80
C ALA A 85 -8.65 -18.13 -1.69
N GLU A 86 -8.68 -19.02 -2.67
CA GLU A 86 -9.91 -19.31 -3.42
C GLU A 86 -10.94 -19.77 -2.41
N SER A 87 -11.91 -18.93 -2.08
CA SER A 87 -13.04 -19.32 -1.25
C SER A 87 -13.92 -20.26 -2.09
N LYS A 88 -13.69 -21.55 -1.94
CA LYS A 88 -14.50 -22.58 -2.57
C LYS A 88 -15.92 -22.46 -2.03
N GLY A 89 -16.88 -22.20 -2.90
CA GLY A 89 -18.29 -22.46 -2.60
C GLY A 89 -19.31 -21.35 -2.87
N ARG A 90 -18.94 -20.13 -3.17
CA ARG A 90 -19.91 -19.12 -3.63
C ARG A 90 -19.90 -18.98 -5.15
N PRO A 91 -21.06 -18.81 -5.82
CA PRO A 91 -21.11 -18.61 -7.27
C PRO A 91 -20.31 -17.35 -7.67
N GLU A 92 -19.74 -17.40 -8.85
CA GLU A 92 -19.14 -16.22 -9.47
C GLU A 92 -20.17 -15.10 -9.55
N PRO A 93 -19.78 -13.83 -9.33
CA PRO A 93 -20.69 -12.71 -9.55
C PRO A 93 -21.08 -12.64 -11.03
N ASP A 94 -22.26 -12.12 -11.32
CA ASP A 94 -22.58 -11.64 -12.67
C ASP A 94 -21.54 -10.58 -13.05
N TRP A 95 -20.54 -11.01 -13.79
CA TRP A 95 -19.31 -10.24 -14.03
C TRP A 95 -19.59 -8.85 -14.66
N PRO A 96 -20.39 -8.72 -15.74
CA PRO A 96 -20.67 -7.42 -16.31
C PRO A 96 -21.32 -6.46 -15.30
N ARG A 97 -22.32 -6.94 -14.57
CA ARG A 97 -23.05 -6.16 -13.57
C ARG A 97 -22.16 -5.80 -12.36
N PHE A 98 -21.32 -6.74 -11.93
CA PHE A 98 -20.39 -6.49 -10.85
C PHE A 98 -19.40 -5.39 -11.22
N LEU A 99 -18.76 -5.49 -12.40
CA LEU A 99 -17.81 -4.49 -12.88
C LEU A 99 -18.44 -3.11 -13.06
N GLU A 100 -19.67 -3.04 -13.54
CA GLU A 100 -20.42 -1.78 -13.64
C GLU A 100 -20.64 -1.14 -12.25
N SER A 101 -21.05 -1.95 -11.26
CA SER A 101 -21.21 -1.48 -9.87
C SER A 101 -19.90 -0.97 -9.27
N VAL A 102 -18.79 -1.68 -9.51
CA VAL A 102 -17.46 -1.26 -9.07
C VAL A 102 -17.07 0.07 -9.72
N ARG A 103 -17.27 0.21 -11.04
CA ARG A 103 -16.99 1.47 -11.77
C ARG A 103 -17.80 2.63 -11.21
N ALA A 104 -19.10 2.46 -11.05
CA ALA A 104 -19.98 3.48 -10.51
C ALA A 104 -19.50 3.91 -9.10
N LYS A 105 -19.13 2.94 -8.25
CA LYS A 105 -18.64 3.21 -6.90
C LYS A 105 -17.31 3.93 -6.92
N ALA A 106 -16.36 3.51 -7.74
CA ALA A 106 -15.03 4.10 -7.85
C ALA A 106 -15.08 5.54 -8.38
N LEU A 107 -15.92 5.83 -9.37
CA LEU A 107 -16.09 7.17 -9.92
C LEU A 107 -16.79 8.10 -8.91
N ALA A 108 -17.78 7.60 -8.18
CA ALA A 108 -18.47 8.37 -7.15
C ALA A 108 -17.61 8.56 -5.88
N TYR A 109 -16.56 7.77 -5.69
CA TYR A 109 -15.72 7.80 -4.49
C TYR A 109 -15.13 9.18 -4.23
N THR A 110 -14.45 9.76 -5.21
CA THR A 110 -13.82 11.09 -5.09
C THR A 110 -14.84 12.20 -4.87
N ASP A 111 -16.06 12.05 -5.40
CA ASP A 111 -17.13 13.02 -5.21
C ASP A 111 -17.75 12.93 -3.82
N ALA A 112 -17.67 11.76 -3.20
CA ALA A 112 -18.21 11.48 -1.87
C ALA A 112 -17.23 11.80 -0.72
N LEU A 113 -15.95 12.00 -1.01
CA LEU A 113 -14.96 12.34 0.00
C LEU A 113 -15.15 13.78 0.50
N PRO A 114 -15.22 13.99 1.82
CA PRO A 114 -15.18 15.34 2.38
C PRO A 114 -13.75 15.91 2.26
N ASN A 115 -13.62 17.20 2.49
CA ASN A 115 -12.30 17.78 2.73
C ASN A 115 -11.76 17.25 4.07
N PHE A 116 -10.51 16.82 4.09
CA PHE A 116 -9.87 16.30 5.29
C PHE A 116 -8.38 16.60 5.31
N ILE A 117 -7.79 16.42 6.47
CA ILE A 117 -6.35 16.44 6.69
C ILE A 117 -5.94 15.11 7.29
N CYS A 118 -4.80 14.57 6.90
CA CYS A 118 -4.18 13.43 7.55
C CYS A 118 -2.66 13.60 7.67
N THR A 119 -2.06 12.78 8.52
CA THR A 119 -0.60 12.68 8.62
C THR A 119 -0.12 11.53 7.74
N GLN A 120 0.74 11.84 6.80
CA GLN A 120 1.46 10.85 6.00
C GLN A 120 2.86 10.64 6.61
N VAL A 121 3.19 9.40 6.94
CA VAL A 121 4.53 8.99 7.39
C VAL A 121 5.14 8.12 6.32
N THR A 122 6.24 8.54 5.73
CA THR A 122 6.95 7.79 4.69
C THR A 122 8.32 7.35 5.21
N GLN A 123 8.57 6.05 5.17
CA GLN A 123 9.87 5.44 5.47
C GLN A 123 10.51 4.99 4.15
N ARG A 124 11.72 5.46 3.88
CA ARG A 124 12.45 5.12 2.66
C ARG A 124 13.59 4.16 2.96
N HIS A 125 13.62 3.06 2.24
CA HIS A 125 14.59 1.98 2.44
C HIS A 125 15.36 1.72 1.16
N VAL A 126 16.59 1.24 1.33
CA VAL A 126 17.46 0.73 0.26
C VAL A 126 17.85 -0.69 0.61
N ARG A 127 17.87 -1.58 -0.38
CA ARG A 127 18.27 -2.96 -0.17
C ARG A 127 19.78 -3.10 -0.18
N SER A 128 20.31 -3.62 0.92
CA SER A 128 21.71 -4.07 1.02
C SER A 128 21.79 -5.56 0.69
N PRO A 129 22.72 -6.02 -0.17
CA PRO A 129 22.89 -7.44 -0.46
C PRO A 129 23.13 -8.30 0.78
N GLN A 130 23.83 -7.77 1.80
CA GLN A 130 24.23 -8.51 2.99
C GLN A 130 23.26 -8.38 4.18
N ARG A 131 22.49 -7.28 4.23
CA ARG A 131 21.70 -6.92 5.43
C ARG A 131 20.21 -6.76 5.18
N GLY A 132 19.72 -7.05 3.97
CA GLY A 132 18.31 -6.84 3.60
C GLY A 132 17.97 -5.35 3.46
N TRP A 133 16.75 -4.98 3.84
CA TRP A 133 16.28 -3.59 3.77
C TRP A 133 16.89 -2.75 4.90
N LYS A 134 17.49 -1.62 4.53
CA LYS A 134 18.03 -0.62 5.46
C LYS A 134 17.22 0.65 5.32
N LEU A 135 16.69 1.17 6.42
CA LEU A 135 16.10 2.50 6.48
C LEU A 135 17.17 3.54 6.15
N VAL A 136 16.92 4.36 5.16
CA VAL A 136 17.80 5.48 4.76
C VAL A 136 17.38 6.74 5.46
N ASP A 137 16.08 7.06 5.35
CA ASP A 137 15.47 8.21 6.00
C ASP A 137 13.94 8.01 6.11
N ASN A 138 13.32 8.99 6.74
CA ASN A 138 11.87 9.12 6.79
C ASN A 138 11.47 10.59 6.62
N PHE A 139 10.24 10.83 6.23
CA PHE A 139 9.65 12.15 6.33
C PHE A 139 8.18 12.05 6.76
N VAL A 140 7.72 13.11 7.39
CA VAL A 140 6.33 13.29 7.80
C VAL A 140 5.77 14.47 7.03
N ALA A 141 4.62 14.26 6.40
CA ALA A 141 3.86 15.30 5.72
C ALA A 141 2.46 15.45 6.33
N GLU A 142 1.97 16.67 6.38
CA GLU A 142 0.54 16.93 6.48
C GLU A 142 -0.02 16.90 5.06
N LEU A 143 -0.98 16.01 4.83
CA LEU A 143 -1.71 15.91 3.59
C LEU A 143 -3.08 16.53 3.79
N THR A 144 -3.41 17.54 2.99
CA THR A 144 -4.72 18.16 2.92
C THR A 144 -5.40 17.74 1.62
N TYR A 145 -6.57 17.09 1.74
CA TYR A 145 -7.46 16.83 0.61
C TYR A 145 -8.53 17.91 0.57
N PHE A 146 -8.45 18.79 -0.41
CA PHE A 146 -9.34 19.92 -0.56
C PHE A 146 -9.66 20.16 -2.04
N GLY A 147 -10.93 20.39 -2.36
CA GLY A 147 -11.35 20.63 -3.73
C GLY A 147 -11.07 19.46 -4.70
N LYS A 148 -11.00 18.21 -4.18
CA LYS A 148 -10.62 16.99 -4.91
C LYS A 148 -9.15 16.93 -5.32
N GLU A 149 -8.31 17.74 -4.71
CA GLU A 149 -6.86 17.77 -4.91
C GLU A 149 -6.11 17.46 -3.63
N GLU A 150 -4.94 16.89 -3.78
CA GLU A 150 -4.03 16.53 -2.69
C GLU A 150 -2.94 17.60 -2.57
N HIS A 151 -2.81 18.21 -1.39
CA HIS A 151 -1.78 19.19 -1.08
C HIS A 151 -0.89 18.64 0.04
N TYR A 152 0.41 18.71 -0.16
CA TYR A 152 1.38 18.15 0.76
C TYR A 152 2.25 19.24 1.37
N LYS A 153 2.31 19.29 2.70
CA LYS A 153 3.22 20.12 3.47
C LYS A 153 4.18 19.24 4.25
N ILE A 154 5.45 19.27 3.92
CA ILE A 154 6.46 18.50 4.65
C ILE A 154 6.65 19.13 6.03
N LEU A 155 6.50 18.32 7.08
CA LEU A 155 6.68 18.75 8.46
C LEU A 155 8.09 18.45 8.97
N THR A 156 8.58 17.23 8.69
CA THR A 156 9.92 16.80 9.10
C THR A 156 10.57 15.95 8.02
N VAL A 157 11.92 15.99 7.96
CA VAL A 157 12.75 15.05 7.22
C VAL A 157 13.78 14.48 8.20
N GLY A 158 13.73 13.16 8.41
CA GLY A 158 14.44 12.56 9.54
C GLY A 158 13.94 13.13 10.87
N ASN A 159 14.88 13.60 11.69
CA ASN A 159 14.59 14.23 12.98
C ASN A 159 14.53 15.77 12.91
N ASN A 160 14.65 16.37 11.73
CA ASN A 160 14.72 17.82 11.57
C ASN A 160 13.38 18.37 11.05
N ALA A 161 12.95 19.52 11.60
CA ALA A 161 11.82 20.25 11.03
C ALA A 161 12.18 20.73 9.62
N ALA A 162 11.22 20.63 8.70
CA ALA A 162 11.39 21.05 7.32
C ALA A 162 10.72 22.42 7.15
N THR A 163 11.52 23.48 6.90
CA THR A 163 11.00 24.85 6.79
C THR A 163 10.48 25.17 5.40
N ASP A 164 11.13 24.63 4.34
CA ASP A 164 10.79 24.97 2.95
C ASP A 164 10.82 23.73 2.01
N ALA A 165 10.72 22.52 2.58
CA ALA A 165 10.72 21.31 1.79
C ALA A 165 9.34 21.07 1.18
N THR A 166 9.29 20.86 -0.12
CA THR A 166 8.11 20.37 -0.84
C THR A 166 8.33 18.91 -1.26
N ILE A 167 7.25 18.19 -1.53
CA ILE A 167 7.35 16.77 -1.93
C ILE A 167 8.13 16.62 -3.25
N GLU A 168 8.05 17.63 -4.13
CA GLU A 168 8.74 17.66 -5.41
C GLU A 168 10.25 17.89 -5.26
N ASN A 169 10.66 18.55 -4.17
CA ASN A 169 12.06 18.89 -3.90
C ASN A 169 12.77 17.84 -3.03
N LEU A 170 12.01 16.86 -2.51
CA LEU A 170 12.64 15.74 -1.80
C LEU A 170 13.45 14.90 -2.78
N SER A 171 14.73 14.71 -2.48
CA SER A 171 15.55 13.78 -3.23
C SER A 171 15.06 12.35 -3.06
N GLY A 172 15.21 11.51 -4.10
CA GLY A 172 14.76 10.13 -4.10
C GLY A 172 13.37 9.97 -4.69
N THR A 173 12.61 9.01 -4.18
CA THR A 173 11.29 8.66 -4.71
C THR A 173 10.19 9.06 -3.74
N THR A 174 9.14 9.64 -4.29
CA THR A 174 7.91 10.00 -3.59
C THR A 174 6.71 9.42 -4.33
N SER A 175 5.60 9.20 -3.66
CA SER A 175 4.33 8.77 -4.23
C SER A 175 3.24 9.76 -3.82
N THR A 176 2.30 10.00 -4.73
CA THR A 176 1.13 10.86 -4.57
C THR A 176 -0.03 10.31 -5.38
N GLY A 177 -1.27 10.67 -5.04
CA GLY A 177 -2.45 10.28 -5.81
C GLY A 177 -3.22 9.10 -5.24
N GLU A 178 -2.92 8.69 -4.01
CA GLU A 178 -3.53 7.52 -3.36
C GLU A 178 -5.03 7.75 -3.01
N PHE A 179 -5.48 9.01 -2.89
CA PHE A 179 -6.84 9.38 -2.42
C PHE A 179 -7.91 9.47 -3.50
N GLY A 180 -7.70 8.86 -4.62
CA GLY A 180 -8.76 8.77 -5.63
C GLY A 180 -8.29 9.00 -7.05
N THR A 181 -7.16 9.65 -7.27
CA THR A 181 -6.61 9.87 -8.61
C THR A 181 -6.32 8.54 -9.31
N GLU A 182 -5.67 7.60 -8.61
CA GLU A 182 -5.39 6.26 -9.14
C GLU A 182 -6.69 5.48 -9.41
N MET A 183 -7.62 5.46 -8.44
CA MET A 183 -8.90 4.75 -8.56
C MET A 183 -9.73 5.32 -9.73
N ARG A 184 -9.84 6.65 -9.80
CA ARG A 184 -10.57 7.31 -10.89
C ARG A 184 -9.93 7.03 -12.25
N SER A 185 -8.59 7.10 -12.33
CA SER A 185 -7.87 6.81 -13.58
C SER A 185 -8.06 5.36 -14.05
N LEU A 186 -8.09 4.41 -13.11
CA LEU A 186 -8.28 2.99 -13.42
C LEU A 186 -9.70 2.68 -13.94
N PHE A 187 -10.73 3.23 -13.29
CA PHE A 187 -12.13 2.89 -13.58
C PHE A 187 -12.83 3.85 -14.55
N ASP A 188 -12.20 4.96 -14.93
CA ASP A 188 -12.70 5.88 -15.97
C ASP A 188 -12.83 5.11 -17.30
N PRO A 189 -14.01 5.09 -17.93
CA PRO A 189 -14.17 4.47 -19.25
C PRO A 189 -13.19 4.98 -20.30
N ALA A 190 -12.80 6.27 -20.22
CA ALA A 190 -11.81 6.87 -21.12
C ALA A 190 -10.38 6.30 -20.95
N ALA A 191 -10.12 5.57 -19.89
CA ALA A 191 -8.82 4.92 -19.68
C ALA A 191 -8.60 3.70 -20.59
N ASN A 192 -9.67 3.15 -21.16
CA ASN A 192 -9.65 1.91 -21.94
C ASN A 192 -9.04 0.73 -21.17
N THR A 193 -9.25 0.69 -19.86
CA THR A 193 -8.76 -0.38 -19.01
C THR A 193 -9.43 -1.70 -19.34
N SER A 194 -8.63 -2.72 -19.57
CA SER A 194 -9.11 -4.11 -19.63
C SER A 194 -9.20 -4.70 -18.23
N PHE A 195 -10.26 -5.43 -17.93
CA PHE A 195 -10.49 -6.09 -16.65
C PHE A 195 -10.76 -7.57 -16.84
N ARG A 196 -10.23 -8.39 -15.94
CA ARG A 196 -10.43 -9.84 -15.95
C ARG A 196 -10.69 -10.33 -14.52
N PHE A 197 -11.75 -11.08 -14.33
CA PHE A 197 -12.06 -11.76 -13.09
C PHE A 197 -11.00 -12.83 -12.77
N GLU A 198 -10.49 -12.86 -11.53
CA GLU A 198 -9.50 -13.83 -11.05
C GLU A 198 -9.99 -14.67 -9.86
N GLY A 199 -11.26 -14.56 -9.48
CA GLY A 199 -11.85 -15.34 -8.39
C GLY A 199 -12.04 -14.52 -7.11
N ARG A 200 -12.36 -15.22 -6.03
CA ARG A 200 -12.52 -14.65 -4.69
C ARG A 200 -11.22 -14.81 -3.90
N ALA A 201 -10.95 -13.88 -3.02
CA ALA A 201 -9.74 -13.85 -2.21
C ALA A 201 -10.02 -13.20 -0.84
N GLN A 202 -9.11 -13.42 0.11
CA GLN A 202 -9.06 -12.64 1.34
C GLN A 202 -8.01 -11.53 1.17
N SER A 203 -8.31 -10.32 1.61
CA SER A 203 -7.38 -9.20 1.65
C SER A 203 -7.68 -8.32 2.85
N ASN A 204 -6.68 -8.02 3.68
CA ASN A 204 -6.80 -7.18 4.88
C ASN A 204 -7.99 -7.56 5.80
N GLY A 205 -8.23 -8.89 5.96
CA GLY A 205 -9.35 -9.41 6.75
C GLY A 205 -10.73 -9.35 6.08
N HIS A 206 -10.83 -8.83 4.86
CA HIS A 206 -12.07 -8.76 4.09
C HIS A 206 -12.16 -9.89 3.06
N GLU A 207 -13.37 -10.47 2.91
CA GLU A 207 -13.67 -11.31 1.74
C GLU A 207 -13.80 -10.41 0.52
N THR A 208 -13.11 -10.71 -0.57
CA THR A 208 -13.02 -9.87 -1.75
C THR A 208 -13.18 -10.63 -3.04
N VAL A 209 -13.50 -9.90 -4.11
CA VAL A 209 -13.36 -10.34 -5.50
C VAL A 209 -12.06 -9.76 -6.03
N ARG A 210 -11.17 -10.63 -6.53
CA ARG A 210 -9.91 -10.23 -7.16
C ARG A 210 -10.11 -10.05 -8.66
N ILE A 211 -9.64 -8.92 -9.14
CA ILE A 211 -9.72 -8.50 -10.53
C ILE A 211 -8.33 -8.15 -11.03
N ALA A 212 -7.87 -8.76 -12.11
CA ALA A 212 -6.70 -8.29 -12.83
C ALA A 212 -7.10 -7.17 -13.79
N TYR A 213 -6.21 -6.21 -13.99
CA TYR A 213 -6.42 -5.11 -14.92
C TYR A 213 -5.15 -4.75 -15.69
N GLU A 214 -5.34 -4.12 -16.84
CA GLU A 214 -4.27 -3.52 -17.62
C GLU A 214 -4.75 -2.18 -18.22
N VAL A 215 -3.95 -1.14 -18.01
CA VAL A 215 -4.21 0.23 -18.51
C VAL A 215 -3.17 0.54 -19.57
N PRO A 216 -3.58 0.90 -20.80
CA PRO A 216 -2.65 1.29 -21.85
C PRO A 216 -1.93 2.60 -21.52
N GLN A 217 -0.79 2.84 -22.15
CA GLN A 217 -0.03 4.08 -21.95
C GLN A 217 -0.87 5.34 -22.22
N LYS A 218 -1.71 5.30 -23.23
CA LYS A 218 -2.63 6.39 -23.60
C LYS A 218 -4.06 5.89 -23.60
N PRO A 219 -5.04 6.71 -23.21
CA PRO A 219 -4.91 8.13 -22.80
C PRO A 219 -4.56 8.35 -21.32
N ARG A 220 -4.56 7.32 -20.46
CA ARG A 220 -4.48 7.41 -18.99
C ARG A 220 -3.37 6.55 -18.40
N GLY A 221 -2.18 6.53 -19.01
CA GLY A 221 -1.03 5.84 -18.46
C GLY A 221 -0.56 6.43 -17.13
N ARG A 222 0.29 5.67 -16.43
CA ARG A 222 0.88 6.09 -15.15
C ARG A 222 2.05 7.02 -15.37
N THR A 223 2.04 8.16 -14.70
CA THR A 223 3.15 9.11 -14.70
C THR A 223 4.18 8.69 -13.65
N ILE A 224 5.43 8.58 -14.08
CA ILE A 224 6.57 8.30 -13.19
C ILE A 224 7.58 9.43 -13.35
N THR A 225 7.93 10.05 -12.23
CA THR A 225 8.94 11.10 -12.18
C THR A 225 10.13 10.65 -11.35
N TYR A 226 11.32 10.86 -11.87
CA TYR A 226 12.57 10.62 -11.18
C TYR A 226 13.35 11.93 -11.05
N THR A 227 13.64 12.31 -9.81
CA THR A 227 14.42 13.52 -9.50
C THR A 227 15.78 13.11 -8.94
N TYR A 228 16.85 13.63 -9.47
CA TYR A 228 18.22 13.36 -9.03
C TYR A 228 19.07 14.62 -9.07
N ASN A 229 20.06 14.68 -8.19
CA ASN A 229 21.05 15.74 -8.19
C ASN A 229 22.18 15.40 -9.17
N THR A 230 22.51 16.29 -10.06
CA THR A 230 23.71 16.18 -10.89
C THR A 230 24.96 16.44 -10.05
N GLU A 231 26.14 16.05 -10.56
CA GLU A 231 27.44 16.36 -9.90
C GLU A 231 27.64 17.87 -9.69
N GLN A 232 26.99 18.71 -10.46
CA GLN A 232 26.99 20.18 -10.33
C GLN A 232 25.97 20.72 -9.31
N GLY A 233 25.29 19.82 -8.57
CA GLY A 233 24.31 20.19 -7.55
C GLY A 233 22.95 20.64 -8.08
N MET A 234 22.68 20.52 -9.38
CA MET A 234 21.40 20.86 -9.97
C MET A 234 20.40 19.69 -9.85
N ASN A 235 19.19 20.00 -9.38
CA ASN A 235 18.07 19.07 -9.41
C ASN A 235 17.59 18.87 -10.85
N THR A 236 17.74 17.65 -11.36
CA THR A 236 17.24 17.26 -12.68
C THR A 236 16.02 16.37 -12.53
N LYS A 237 14.94 16.70 -13.22
CA LYS A 237 13.67 15.99 -13.20
C LYS A 237 13.42 15.32 -14.55
N ARG A 238 13.15 14.03 -14.57
CA ARG A 238 12.75 13.29 -15.75
C ARG A 238 11.41 12.63 -15.52
N THR A 239 10.48 12.85 -16.43
CA THR A 239 9.10 12.34 -16.33
C THR A 239 8.77 11.52 -17.55
N ILE A 240 8.11 10.39 -17.33
CA ILE A 240 7.57 9.52 -18.38
C ILE A 240 6.12 9.18 -18.05
N VAL A 241 5.38 8.78 -19.09
CA VAL A 241 4.08 8.13 -18.95
C VAL A 241 4.21 6.73 -19.51
N THR A 242 3.71 5.72 -18.78
CA THR A 242 3.85 4.30 -19.13
C THR A 242 2.52 3.57 -19.00
N ALA A 243 2.35 2.48 -19.72
CA ALA A 243 1.29 1.51 -19.45
C ALA A 243 1.53 0.85 -18.08
N TYR A 244 0.49 0.33 -17.47
CA TYR A 244 0.62 -0.40 -16.21
C TYR A 244 -0.47 -1.46 -16.10
N ARG A 245 -0.18 -2.50 -15.34
CA ARG A 245 -1.12 -3.56 -15.01
C ARG A 245 -1.09 -3.83 -13.53
N GLY A 246 -2.07 -4.57 -13.04
CA GLY A 246 -2.10 -4.95 -11.64
C GLY A 246 -3.31 -5.76 -11.26
N ARG A 247 -3.62 -5.71 -9.98
CA ARG A 247 -4.78 -6.36 -9.38
C ARG A 247 -5.49 -5.42 -8.44
N CYS A 248 -6.79 -5.56 -8.34
CA CYS A 248 -7.58 -4.93 -7.31
C CYS A 248 -8.43 -5.97 -6.58
N TRP A 249 -8.62 -5.75 -5.29
CA TRP A 249 -9.46 -6.55 -4.40
C TRP A 249 -10.64 -5.70 -3.99
N ILE A 250 -11.82 -6.16 -4.36
CA ILE A 250 -13.08 -5.43 -4.20
C ILE A 250 -13.96 -6.16 -3.22
N ASP A 251 -14.47 -5.46 -2.21
CA ASP A 251 -15.52 -5.99 -1.34
C ASP A 251 -16.78 -6.28 -2.16
N PRO A 252 -17.30 -7.52 -2.16
CA PRO A 252 -18.40 -7.92 -3.04
C PRO A 252 -19.76 -7.32 -2.66
N THR A 253 -19.87 -6.73 -1.48
CA THR A 253 -21.12 -6.16 -0.96
C THR A 253 -21.18 -4.66 -1.14
N SER A 254 -20.13 -3.97 -0.75
CA SER A 254 -20.03 -2.51 -0.80
C SER A 254 -19.43 -1.98 -2.10
N PHE A 255 -18.82 -2.85 -2.92
CA PHE A 255 -18.04 -2.52 -4.12
C PHE A 255 -16.87 -1.57 -3.86
N GLN A 256 -16.42 -1.49 -2.61
CA GLN A 256 -15.26 -0.69 -2.22
C GLN A 256 -13.96 -1.41 -2.57
N LEU A 257 -12.96 -0.61 -2.95
CA LEU A 257 -11.61 -1.09 -3.19
C LEU A 257 -10.91 -1.33 -1.84
N VAL A 258 -10.52 -2.58 -1.56
CA VAL A 258 -9.81 -2.98 -0.34
C VAL A 258 -8.30 -2.88 -0.54
N ARG A 259 -7.82 -3.23 -1.74
CA ARG A 259 -6.41 -3.18 -2.11
C ARG A 259 -6.25 -2.96 -3.60
N LEU A 260 -5.26 -2.17 -3.96
CA LEU A 260 -4.82 -1.94 -5.34
C LEU A 260 -3.33 -2.25 -5.45
N GLU A 261 -2.95 -3.06 -6.42
CA GLU A 261 -1.54 -3.29 -6.79
C GLU A 261 -1.31 -2.87 -8.23
N TYR A 262 -0.11 -2.38 -8.53
CA TYR A 262 0.28 -2.04 -9.89
C TYR A 262 1.72 -2.45 -10.19
N GLU A 263 2.01 -2.68 -11.46
CA GLU A 263 3.33 -2.82 -12.05
C GLU A 263 3.38 -1.95 -13.31
N ALA A 264 4.36 -1.07 -13.42
CA ALA A 264 4.58 -0.26 -14.61
C ALA A 264 5.17 -1.12 -15.74
N LEU A 265 4.68 -0.91 -16.96
CA LEU A 265 5.09 -1.65 -18.16
C LEU A 265 5.89 -0.74 -19.10
N ASP A 266 6.68 -1.34 -19.96
CA ASP A 266 7.36 -0.66 -21.09
C ASP A 266 8.20 0.55 -20.68
N LEU A 267 8.90 0.46 -19.55
CA LEU A 267 9.80 1.51 -19.08
C LEU A 267 10.93 1.72 -20.10
N PRO A 268 11.20 2.97 -20.54
CA PRO A 268 12.23 3.23 -21.53
C PRO A 268 13.62 2.84 -21.02
N LYS A 269 14.41 2.15 -21.85
CA LYS A 269 15.76 1.65 -21.49
C LYS A 269 16.73 2.71 -20.95
N LYS A 270 16.53 3.99 -21.34
CA LYS A 270 17.35 5.12 -20.88
C LYS A 270 16.75 5.85 -19.67
N PHE A 271 15.65 5.36 -19.13
CA PHE A 271 15.06 5.90 -17.91
C PHE A 271 15.71 5.25 -16.69
N PRO A 272 16.06 5.99 -15.64
CA PRO A 272 16.78 5.43 -14.50
C PRO A 272 16.00 4.35 -13.73
N ILE A 273 14.66 4.39 -13.74
CA ILE A 273 13.84 3.36 -13.11
C ILE A 273 13.63 2.23 -14.10
N ILE A 274 14.09 1.03 -13.73
CA ILE A 274 13.97 -0.20 -14.53
C ILE A 274 12.68 -0.96 -14.21
N ARG A 275 12.24 -0.89 -12.93
CA ARG A 275 11.01 -1.51 -12.42
C ARG A 275 10.33 -0.58 -11.46
N SER A 276 9.02 -0.50 -11.53
CA SER A 276 8.19 0.26 -10.60
C SER A 276 6.92 -0.53 -10.30
N GLU A 277 6.72 -0.85 -9.02
CA GLU A 277 5.58 -1.57 -8.50
C GLU A 277 5.07 -0.85 -7.26
N GLY A 278 3.81 -1.02 -6.96
CA GLY A 278 3.26 -0.52 -5.71
C GLY A 278 1.97 -1.21 -5.32
N ALA A 279 1.58 -0.95 -4.09
CA ALA A 279 0.33 -1.42 -3.50
C ALA A 279 -0.22 -0.35 -2.57
N THR A 280 -1.55 -0.20 -2.56
CA THR A 280 -2.27 0.67 -1.64
C THR A 280 -3.38 -0.13 -0.97
N ASP A 281 -3.39 -0.13 0.35
CA ASP A 281 -4.40 -0.76 1.18
C ASP A 281 -5.38 0.30 1.69
N TYR A 282 -6.68 -0.01 1.62
CA TYR A 282 -7.78 0.85 2.04
C TYR A 282 -8.54 0.21 3.19
N ASP A 283 -9.00 1.01 4.12
CA ASP A 283 -9.84 0.58 5.24
C ASP A 283 -10.72 1.73 5.73
N LEU A 284 -11.62 1.43 6.68
CA LEU A 284 -12.51 2.39 7.29
C LEU A 284 -11.73 3.31 8.26
N ALA A 285 -11.62 4.58 7.92
CA ALA A 285 -11.09 5.62 8.79
C ALA A 285 -12.24 6.48 9.36
N ASP A 286 -12.11 6.86 10.63
CA ASP A 286 -13.08 7.73 11.29
C ASP A 286 -12.71 9.21 11.05
N LEU A 287 -13.69 9.98 10.57
CA LEU A 287 -13.64 11.42 10.45
C LEU A 287 -14.81 12.00 11.26
N GLU A 288 -14.54 12.35 12.51
CA GLU A 288 -15.52 12.97 13.42
C GLU A 288 -16.82 12.15 13.59
N GLY A 289 -16.66 10.83 13.80
CA GLY A 289 -17.76 9.91 14.03
C GLY A 289 -18.40 9.36 12.76
N LYS A 290 -17.98 9.80 11.57
CA LYS A 290 -18.40 9.24 10.28
C LYS A 290 -17.27 8.46 9.65
N LYS A 291 -17.55 7.21 9.26
CA LYS A 291 -16.57 6.33 8.65
C LYS A 291 -16.50 6.52 7.15
N TYR A 292 -15.28 6.65 6.63
CA TYR A 292 -14.95 6.73 5.21
C TYR A 292 -13.94 5.66 4.86
N TRP A 293 -14.04 5.12 3.67
CA TRP A 293 -13.08 4.17 3.13
C TRP A 293 -11.89 4.95 2.60
N LEU A 294 -10.72 4.87 3.25
CA LEU A 294 -9.56 5.71 2.95
C LEU A 294 -8.28 4.86 2.88
N PRO A 295 -7.24 5.31 2.17
CA PRO A 295 -5.93 4.66 2.22
C PRO A 295 -5.41 4.62 3.65
N VAL A 296 -4.91 3.48 4.09
CA VAL A 296 -4.27 3.33 5.41
C VAL A 296 -2.78 3.06 5.28
N ARG A 297 -2.38 2.43 4.18
CA ARG A 297 -0.99 2.10 3.88
C ARG A 297 -0.78 2.09 2.37
N ALA A 298 0.40 2.55 1.94
CA ALA A 298 0.87 2.32 0.58
C ALA A 298 2.34 1.86 0.61
N GLU A 299 2.73 1.16 -0.43
CA GLU A 299 4.10 0.70 -0.62
C GLU A 299 4.50 0.87 -2.08
N VAL A 300 5.71 1.40 -2.31
CA VAL A 300 6.29 1.54 -3.64
C VAL A 300 7.66 0.88 -3.65
N LEU A 301 7.86 -0.02 -4.60
CA LEU A 301 9.12 -0.72 -4.83
C LEU A 301 9.68 -0.31 -6.20
N LEU A 302 10.94 0.14 -6.22
CA LEU A 302 11.63 0.50 -7.45
C LEU A 302 12.94 -0.29 -7.57
N LEU A 303 13.28 -0.62 -8.83
CA LEU A 303 14.64 -0.95 -9.21
C LEU A 303 15.20 0.22 -10.02
N VAL A 304 16.24 0.86 -9.48
CA VAL A 304 16.87 2.05 -10.06
C VAL A 304 18.26 1.71 -10.57
N ASP A 305 18.56 2.12 -11.80
CA ASP A 305 19.90 2.06 -12.38
C ASP A 305 20.63 3.37 -12.09
N ILE A 306 21.64 3.32 -11.25
CA ILE A 306 22.51 4.47 -10.95
C ILE A 306 23.61 4.47 -12.00
N VAL A 307 23.31 5.09 -13.16
CA VAL A 307 24.14 5.08 -14.36
C VAL A 307 25.60 5.51 -14.06
N ASP A 308 25.77 6.56 -13.25
CA ASP A 308 27.10 7.11 -12.91
C ASP A 308 27.93 6.17 -12.02
N ARG A 309 27.33 5.16 -11.41
CA ARG A 309 27.98 4.19 -10.52
C ARG A 309 27.97 2.77 -11.06
N GLY A 310 27.34 2.52 -12.21
CA GLY A 310 27.17 1.18 -12.77
C GLY A 310 26.46 0.21 -11.82
N ALA A 311 25.64 0.70 -10.92
CA ALA A 311 25.02 -0.08 -9.87
C ALA A 311 23.49 -0.03 -9.96
N ARG A 312 22.85 -1.18 -9.68
CA ARG A 312 21.40 -1.29 -9.54
C ARG A 312 21.02 -1.34 -8.08
N VAL A 313 20.02 -0.55 -7.70
CA VAL A 313 19.58 -0.42 -6.32
C VAL A 313 18.08 -0.63 -6.23
N HIS A 314 17.65 -1.52 -5.35
CA HIS A 314 16.25 -1.63 -4.97
C HIS A 314 15.95 -0.59 -3.90
N THR A 315 14.91 0.19 -4.10
CA THR A 315 14.35 1.11 -3.10
C THR A 315 12.93 0.71 -2.75
N ARG A 316 12.55 0.95 -1.50
CA ARG A 316 11.21 0.68 -0.96
C ARG A 316 10.75 1.88 -0.16
N ASN A 317 9.59 2.41 -0.48
CA ASN A 317 8.90 3.40 0.32
C ASN A 317 7.71 2.72 1.00
N VAL A 318 7.64 2.79 2.31
CA VAL A 318 6.48 2.38 3.10
C VAL A 318 5.81 3.63 3.60
N ILE A 319 4.53 3.79 3.27
CA ILE A 319 3.74 4.98 3.52
C ILE A 319 2.56 4.58 4.41
N GLU A 320 2.38 5.29 5.51
CA GLU A 320 1.24 5.11 6.41
C GLU A 320 0.46 6.41 6.52
N PHE A 321 -0.87 6.31 6.41
CA PHE A 321 -1.78 7.44 6.55
C PHE A 321 -2.51 7.33 7.89
N LYS A 322 -2.39 8.37 8.73
CA LYS A 322 -2.85 8.38 10.11
C LYS A 322 -3.53 9.70 10.48
N ARG A 323 -4.27 9.70 11.57
CA ARG A 323 -4.84 10.91 12.18
C ARG A 323 -5.73 11.69 11.22
N TYR A 324 -6.64 10.99 10.56
CA TYR A 324 -7.63 11.61 9.71
C TYR A 324 -8.52 12.56 10.52
N ARG A 325 -8.72 13.77 10.02
CA ARG A 325 -9.61 14.77 10.59
C ARG A 325 -10.31 15.55 9.49
N LYS A 326 -11.55 15.92 9.71
CA LYS A 326 -12.29 16.77 8.76
C LYS A 326 -11.64 18.15 8.67
N PHE A 327 -11.70 18.74 7.51
CA PHE A 327 -11.20 20.08 7.25
C PHE A 327 -12.34 20.93 6.69
N GLU A 328 -12.67 22.04 7.38
CA GLU A 328 -13.63 23.03 6.93
C GLU A 328 -12.90 24.36 6.71
N ALA A 329 -12.90 24.85 5.48
CA ALA A 329 -12.39 26.20 5.17
C ALA A 329 -13.56 27.19 5.31
N GLU A 330 -13.54 28.06 6.31
CA GLU A 330 -14.38 29.24 6.33
C GLU A 330 -13.71 30.36 5.54
N VAL A 331 -14.31 30.77 4.43
CA VAL A 331 -13.91 31.99 3.73
C VAL A 331 -14.62 33.16 4.42
N ARG A 332 -13.93 33.88 5.29
CA ARG A 332 -14.41 35.19 5.79
C ARG A 332 -14.06 36.26 4.75
N ILE A 333 -15.05 36.66 3.98
CA ILE A 333 -14.95 37.88 3.18
C ILE A 333 -15.04 39.03 4.16
N ALA A 334 -13.93 39.75 4.40
CA ALA A 334 -13.99 41.01 5.13
C ALA A 334 -14.77 42.00 4.22
N PRO A 335 -15.83 42.66 4.69
CA PRO A 335 -16.43 43.75 3.95
C PRO A 335 -15.43 44.91 3.88
N ASP A 336 -15.31 45.52 2.69
CA ASP A 336 -14.50 46.72 2.40
C ASP A 336 -14.90 47.91 3.30
#